data_6c7ffe9bc277bb4a5ec4b6736259eb05
#
_entry.id   6c7ffe9bc277bb4a5ec4b6736259eb05
#
_cell.length_a   1.000
_cell.length_b   1.000
_cell.length_c   1.000
_cell.angle_alpha   90.00
_cell.angle_beta   90.00
_cell.angle_gamma   90.00
#
_symmetry.space_group_name_H-M   'P 1'
#
loop_
_entity.id
_entity.type
_entity.pdbx_description
1 polymer ?
#
loop_
_entity_poly.entity_id
_entity_poly.type
_entity_poly.pdbx_seq_one_letter_code
_entity_poly.pdbx_strand_id
1 'polypeptide(L)'
;MEKALRLTDTGRIEPAREGKENRKPASPKVKNEQKNDQKKKKPEKKSNSVRQPGTLEEAIRKLNVAEMQNLLDVVTARFLDTPLIWLKDLASYLNVRINPIHMPDPTFKGKPDSYPTSLVSSQVKKLLLQTLSGCNDKVLAAFHKHCVTSMVQEQVKGLSVAGYKVFIQIMSMHRPHICVVNLPAYCELRQSFQSQTPTCLSLLWAIGQAGINDFNVGLKVWLEMMVPMIGLKNYSSFVVDYGSSVFGGGGGGEGEDSTKVLGVREFFSILDFTWCNSGSLSKPIQRQLFALYPKVKTTAFSSRPEVTLRNFLPSFLRRLDPSAPHLLRVELLTCLVQCLTQDPLLENLVTDVPQAYALSLLCYSSI
;
A
#
# COMPACT_ATOMS: atom_id res chain seq x y z
N MET A 1 9.38 -53.10 -7.54
CA MET A 1 10.85 -53.14 -7.66
C MET A 1 11.31 -51.88 -6.93
N GLU A 2 11.55 -51.89 -5.58
CA GLU A 2 12.79 -52.30 -4.88
C GLU A 2 14.00 -51.53 -5.42
N LYS A 3 14.71 -50.76 -4.61
CA LYS A 3 15.44 -50.86 -3.32
C LYS A 3 15.76 -49.45 -2.84
N ALA A 4 15.55 -48.94 -1.69
CA ALA A 4 15.99 -49.28 -0.33
C ALA A 4 17.50 -49.52 -0.17
N LEU A 5 18.14 -48.62 0.61
CA LEU A 5 19.29 -48.81 1.53
C LEU A 5 19.55 -47.42 2.15
N ARG A 6 19.34 -47.12 3.35
CA ARG A 6 19.67 -47.47 4.73
C ARG A 6 21.17 -47.42 5.05
N LEU A 7 21.43 -46.57 6.08
CA LEU A 7 22.30 -46.71 7.27
C LEU A 7 23.79 -46.45 7.01
N THR A 8 24.57 -45.88 7.93
CA THR A 8 24.71 -45.70 9.37
C THR A 8 25.91 -44.79 9.58
N ASP A 9 26.25 -44.19 10.60
CA ASP A 9 26.11 -44.02 12.03
C ASP A 9 27.41 -43.39 12.56
N THR A 10 27.30 -42.61 13.61
CA THR A 10 28.27 -42.32 14.67
C THR A 10 29.62 -41.64 14.41
N GLY A 11 29.85 -40.62 15.23
CA GLY A 11 31.20 -40.07 15.49
C GLY A 11 31.17 -38.81 16.38
N ARG A 12 30.71 -38.98 17.61
CA ARG A 12 30.82 -37.99 18.70
C ARG A 12 32.22 -38.08 19.30
N ILE A 13 32.97 -36.98 19.39
CA ILE A 13 34.02 -36.78 20.40
C ILE A 13 34.09 -35.28 20.78
N GLU A 14 33.73 -34.97 22.01
CA GLU A 14 34.24 -33.93 22.92
C GLU A 14 35.04 -34.65 24.00
N PRO A 15 35.74 -33.97 24.95
CA PRO A 15 36.39 -32.65 25.01
C PRO A 15 37.79 -32.75 25.65
N ALA A 16 38.56 -31.66 25.74
CA ALA A 16 39.49 -31.44 26.85
C ALA A 16 39.76 -29.99 27.14
N ARG A 17 39.50 -29.62 28.37
CA ARG A 17 39.90 -28.41 29.10
C ARG A 17 41.37 -28.47 29.54
N GLU A 18 41.92 -27.30 29.81
CA GLU A 18 42.88 -26.85 30.83
C GLU A 18 43.82 -25.82 30.25
N GLY A 19 44.15 -24.66 30.82
CA GLY A 19 43.98 -24.08 32.11
C GLY A 19 45.14 -23.11 32.34
N LYS A 20 44.86 -21.91 32.90
CA LYS A 20 45.75 -21.05 33.74
C LYS A 20 47.00 -20.43 33.07
N GLU A 21 47.49 -19.26 33.33
CA GLU A 21 47.33 -18.23 34.37
C GLU A 21 48.25 -17.00 34.02
N ASN A 22 47.77 -15.80 34.37
CA ASN A 22 48.48 -14.65 34.96
C ASN A 22 49.83 -14.11 34.39
N ARG A 23 49.85 -12.83 34.05
CA ARG A 23 50.49 -11.72 34.79
C ARG A 23 50.75 -10.49 33.94
N LYS A 24 50.22 -9.37 34.40
CA LYS A 24 50.75 -8.02 34.14
C LYS A 24 52.08 -7.85 34.90
N PRO A 25 52.99 -6.95 34.48
CA PRO A 25 52.96 -5.59 35.00
C PRO A 25 53.47 -4.44 34.07
N ALA A 26 52.88 -3.29 34.30
CA ALA A 26 53.38 -1.94 34.53
C ALA A 26 54.49 -1.31 33.67
N SER A 27 54.18 -0.06 33.30
CA SER A 27 54.93 1.03 32.67
C SER A 27 56.29 1.37 33.33
N PRO A 28 57.14 2.18 32.67
CA PRO A 28 57.15 3.60 33.05
C PRO A 28 57.38 4.65 31.92
N LYS A 29 56.97 5.86 32.25
CA LYS A 29 57.16 7.15 31.57
C LYS A 29 58.64 7.56 31.48
N VAL A 30 59.00 8.21 30.36
CA VAL A 30 60.02 9.32 30.38
C VAL A 30 59.67 10.34 29.30
N LYS A 31 59.82 11.59 29.66
CA LYS A 31 59.56 12.87 29.03
C LYS A 31 60.61 13.33 28.06
N ASN A 32 60.23 14.35 27.26
CA ASN A 32 61.05 15.49 26.70
C ASN A 32 61.75 15.20 25.35
N GLU A 33 61.87 16.11 24.44
CA GLU A 33 61.68 17.54 24.22
C GLU A 33 61.86 17.88 22.73
N GLN A 34 61.09 18.84 22.28
CA GLN A 34 61.34 19.90 21.26
C GLN A 34 62.24 19.66 20.05
N LYS A 35 61.84 19.92 18.86
CA LYS A 35 61.98 21.11 18.01
C LYS A 35 61.89 20.85 16.49
N ASN A 36 61.20 21.75 15.86
CA ASN A 36 61.39 22.46 14.57
C ASN A 36 60.90 21.88 13.25
N ASP A 37 59.89 22.61 12.79
CA ASP A 37 59.68 23.18 11.46
C ASP A 37 60.29 22.52 10.22
N GLN A 38 59.43 21.99 9.38
CA GLN A 38 59.42 22.38 7.97
C GLN A 38 58.06 22.08 7.30
N LYS A 39 57.35 23.19 7.00
CA LYS A 39 56.17 23.22 6.11
C LYS A 39 56.56 22.61 4.75
N LYS A 40 55.99 21.45 4.42
CA LYS A 40 55.77 21.02 3.04
C LYS A 40 54.28 21.03 2.77
N LYS A 41 53.82 22.07 2.07
CA LYS A 41 52.49 22.12 1.44
C LYS A 41 52.34 20.95 0.51
N LYS A 42 51.48 19.96 0.86
CA LYS A 42 50.87 19.03 -0.09
C LYS A 42 49.79 19.77 -0.85
N PRO A 43 49.69 19.62 -2.19
CA PRO A 43 48.56 20.20 -2.93
C PRO A 43 47.29 19.50 -2.50
N GLU A 44 46.30 20.28 -2.02
CA GLU A 44 44.93 19.86 -1.84
C GLU A 44 44.38 19.42 -3.19
N LYS A 45 44.27 18.13 -3.42
CA LYS A 45 43.33 17.58 -4.40
C LYS A 45 41.93 17.87 -3.87
N LYS A 46 41.34 18.94 -4.35
CA LYS A 46 39.86 19.15 -4.27
C LYS A 46 39.19 18.00 -4.98
N SER A 47 38.97 16.87 -4.32
CA SER A 47 37.99 15.91 -4.74
C SER A 47 36.64 16.57 -4.49
N ASN A 48 35.97 16.99 -5.57
CA ASN A 48 34.55 17.30 -5.56
C ASN A 48 33.79 16.01 -5.27
N SER A 49 33.88 15.50 -4.05
CA SER A 49 32.93 14.48 -3.58
C SER A 49 31.59 15.19 -3.40
N VAL A 50 30.72 15.04 -4.35
CA VAL A 50 29.31 15.44 -4.22
C VAL A 50 28.79 14.74 -2.95
N ARG A 51 28.63 15.49 -1.86
CA ARG A 51 28.10 14.96 -0.61
C ARG A 51 26.71 14.39 -0.89
N GLN A 52 26.53 13.11 -0.61
CA GLN A 52 25.20 12.48 -0.68
C GLN A 52 24.21 13.28 0.17
N PRO A 53 22.97 13.50 -0.32
CA PRO A 53 21.94 14.20 0.45
C PRO A 53 21.64 13.45 1.75
N GLY A 54 21.53 14.18 2.86
CA GLY A 54 21.24 13.59 4.16
C GLY A 54 19.80 13.10 4.27
N THR A 55 18.87 13.82 3.68
CA THR A 55 17.42 13.55 3.76
C THR A 55 16.79 13.40 2.38
N LEU A 56 15.58 12.82 2.36
CA LEU A 56 14.79 12.67 1.14
C LEU A 56 14.41 14.04 0.54
N GLU A 57 14.07 15.00 1.40
CA GLU A 57 13.74 16.36 1.03
C GLU A 57 14.90 17.05 0.28
N GLU A 58 16.12 16.91 0.81
CA GLU A 58 17.32 17.43 0.16
C GLU A 58 17.60 16.75 -1.19
N ALA A 59 17.40 15.42 -1.25
CA ALA A 59 17.63 14.66 -2.47
C ALA A 59 16.67 15.10 -3.58
N ILE A 60 15.40 15.26 -3.27
CA ILE A 60 14.37 15.69 -4.23
C ILE A 60 14.60 17.13 -4.69
N ARG A 61 14.97 18.05 -3.79
CA ARG A 61 15.27 19.45 -4.15
C ARG A 61 16.50 19.61 -5.07
N LYS A 62 17.40 18.63 -5.07
CA LYS A 62 18.61 18.62 -5.92
C LYS A 62 18.34 18.10 -7.35
N LEU A 63 17.11 17.68 -7.66
CA LEU A 63 16.76 17.25 -9.01
C LEU A 63 16.92 18.39 -10.02
N ASN A 64 17.67 18.12 -11.07
CA ASN A 64 17.96 19.08 -12.13
C ASN A 64 17.10 18.79 -13.37
N VAL A 65 16.19 19.71 -13.69
CA VAL A 65 15.29 19.58 -14.83
C VAL A 65 16.06 19.53 -16.16
N ALA A 66 17.12 20.31 -16.29
CA ALA A 66 17.91 20.34 -17.53
C ALA A 66 18.63 18.99 -17.79
N GLU A 67 19.14 18.34 -16.71
CA GLU A 67 19.71 16.99 -16.84
C GLU A 67 18.65 15.96 -17.24
N MET A 68 17.45 16.06 -16.67
CA MET A 68 16.33 15.17 -17.00
C MET A 68 15.87 15.36 -18.44
N GLN A 69 15.77 16.62 -18.91
CA GLN A 69 15.41 16.91 -20.29
C GLN A 69 16.47 16.37 -21.25
N ASN A 70 17.75 16.62 -20.97
CA ASN A 70 18.84 16.10 -21.80
C ASN A 70 18.84 14.56 -21.88
N LEU A 71 18.57 13.90 -20.74
CA LEU A 71 18.40 12.43 -20.73
C LEU A 71 17.27 12.00 -21.66
N LEU A 72 16.11 12.66 -21.57
CA LEU A 72 14.96 12.37 -22.43
C LEU A 72 15.29 12.60 -23.91
N ASP A 73 15.95 13.71 -24.25
CA ASP A 73 16.31 14.05 -25.62
C ASP A 73 17.25 12.97 -26.21
N VAL A 74 18.24 12.53 -25.45
CA VAL A 74 19.18 11.47 -25.85
C VAL A 74 18.47 10.12 -26.03
N VAL A 75 17.62 9.74 -25.08
CA VAL A 75 16.95 8.44 -25.10
C VAL A 75 15.87 8.37 -26.17
N THR A 76 15.12 9.45 -26.38
CA THR A 76 14.10 9.54 -27.43
C THR A 76 14.74 9.51 -28.83
N ALA A 77 15.87 10.20 -29.02
CA ALA A 77 16.61 10.18 -30.27
C ALA A 77 17.21 8.79 -30.59
N ARG A 78 17.64 8.07 -29.55
CA ARG A 78 18.26 6.75 -29.71
C ARG A 78 17.25 5.61 -29.88
N PHE A 79 16.11 5.69 -29.21
CA PHE A 79 15.08 4.66 -29.14
C PHE A 79 13.75 5.22 -29.63
N LEU A 80 13.69 5.48 -30.94
CA LEU A 80 12.46 5.93 -31.59
C LEU A 80 11.33 4.93 -31.34
N ASP A 81 10.12 5.40 -31.15
CA ASP A 81 8.90 4.59 -30.97
C ASP A 81 8.91 3.59 -29.81
N THR A 82 9.81 3.75 -28.84
CA THR A 82 9.89 2.89 -27.64
C THR A 82 9.73 3.67 -26.33
N PRO A 83 8.58 4.29 -26.09
CA PRO A 83 8.37 5.16 -24.91
C PRO A 83 8.53 4.44 -23.58
N LEU A 84 8.35 3.11 -23.53
CA LEU A 84 8.61 2.33 -22.33
C LEU A 84 10.09 2.41 -21.89
N ILE A 85 11.04 2.46 -22.85
CA ILE A 85 12.46 2.61 -22.53
C ILE A 85 12.71 3.99 -21.95
N TRP A 86 12.18 5.04 -22.58
CA TRP A 86 12.33 6.42 -22.09
C TRP A 86 11.88 6.57 -20.64
N LEU A 87 10.70 6.02 -20.32
CA LEU A 87 10.15 6.04 -18.97
C LEU A 87 11.01 5.26 -17.98
N LYS A 88 11.53 4.08 -18.37
CA LYS A 88 12.41 3.27 -17.52
C LYS A 88 13.72 3.95 -17.21
N ASP A 89 14.34 4.58 -18.19
CA ASP A 89 15.60 5.31 -18.02
C ASP A 89 15.40 6.52 -17.12
N LEU A 90 14.28 7.23 -17.30
CA LEU A 90 13.92 8.38 -16.46
C LEU A 90 13.63 7.94 -15.00
N ALA A 91 12.95 6.81 -14.80
CA ALA A 91 12.71 6.26 -13.46
C ALA A 91 14.01 5.80 -12.79
N SER A 92 14.90 5.17 -13.54
CA SER A 92 16.23 4.78 -13.06
C SER A 92 17.07 6.00 -12.68
N TYR A 93 17.06 7.04 -13.51
CA TYR A 93 17.72 8.32 -13.20
C TYR A 93 17.19 8.90 -11.90
N LEU A 94 15.87 9.01 -11.73
CA LEU A 94 15.28 9.50 -10.50
C LEU A 94 15.70 8.67 -9.29
N ASN A 95 15.69 7.34 -9.42
CA ASN A 95 16.03 6.45 -8.32
C ASN A 95 17.50 6.56 -7.90
N VAL A 96 18.41 6.79 -8.86
CA VAL A 96 19.83 7.04 -8.58
C VAL A 96 20.05 8.42 -7.95
N ARG A 97 19.33 9.45 -8.43
CA ARG A 97 19.47 10.83 -7.91
C ARG A 97 18.81 11.03 -6.55
N ILE A 98 17.68 10.37 -6.32
CA ILE A 98 16.98 10.41 -5.03
C ILE A 98 17.49 9.25 -4.15
N ASN A 99 18.71 9.38 -3.68
CA ASN A 99 19.36 8.40 -2.81
C ASN A 99 19.85 9.04 -1.51
N PRO A 100 18.98 9.29 -0.52
CA PRO A 100 19.34 9.85 0.75
C PRO A 100 20.11 8.85 1.62
N ILE A 101 21.02 9.35 2.48
CA ILE A 101 21.75 8.53 3.45
C ILE A 101 20.80 7.97 4.51
N HIS A 102 19.84 8.79 4.95
CA HIS A 102 18.83 8.40 5.92
C HIS A 102 17.46 8.42 5.28
N MET A 103 16.88 7.26 5.15
CA MET A 103 15.50 7.08 4.70
C MET A 103 14.70 6.43 5.82
N PRO A 104 14.10 7.26 6.72
CA PRO A 104 13.19 6.70 7.70
C PRO A 104 11.96 6.18 6.95
N ASP A 105 11.88 4.89 6.83
CA ASP A 105 10.70 4.17 6.38
C ASP A 105 10.20 3.32 7.57
N PRO A 106 8.99 3.04 7.74
CA PRO A 106 8.14 2.48 6.71
C PRO A 106 7.04 3.44 6.25
N THR A 107 7.07 3.61 4.99
CA THR A 107 6.02 4.11 4.13
C THR A 107 5.42 5.45 4.56
N PHE A 108 6.33 6.40 4.89
CA PHE A 108 5.99 7.80 5.12
C PHE A 108 4.94 8.03 6.24
N LYS A 109 4.98 7.19 7.28
CA LYS A 109 4.07 7.29 8.43
C LYS A 109 4.05 8.72 9.00
N GLY A 110 2.85 9.29 9.10
CA GLY A 110 2.63 10.65 9.62
C GLY A 110 2.93 11.76 8.60
N LYS A 111 3.23 11.43 7.34
CA LYS A 111 3.32 12.40 6.26
C LYS A 111 1.96 12.50 5.53
N PRO A 112 1.65 13.65 4.92
CA PRO A 112 0.40 13.82 4.15
C PRO A 112 0.40 12.92 2.90
N ASP A 113 -0.79 12.63 2.37
CA ASP A 113 -0.99 11.78 1.19
C ASP A 113 -0.23 12.27 -0.05
N SER A 114 -0.01 13.58 -0.16
CA SER A 114 0.78 14.18 -1.24
C SER A 114 2.30 13.97 -1.11
N TYR A 115 2.80 13.40 0.01
CA TYR A 115 4.23 13.12 0.17
C TYR A 115 4.59 11.78 -0.50
N PRO A 116 5.72 11.66 -1.21
CA PRO A 116 6.81 12.62 -1.37
C PRO A 116 6.67 13.59 -2.57
N THR A 117 5.64 13.46 -3.40
CA THR A 117 5.50 14.29 -4.62
C THR A 117 5.26 15.77 -4.32
N SER A 118 4.78 16.12 -3.12
CA SER A 118 4.67 17.53 -2.69
C SER A 118 6.03 18.24 -2.64
N LEU A 119 7.12 17.51 -2.49
CA LEU A 119 8.49 18.03 -2.47
C LEU A 119 9.07 18.28 -3.87
N VAL A 120 8.48 17.66 -4.88
CA VAL A 120 8.96 17.76 -6.28
C VAL A 120 8.60 19.11 -6.86
N SER A 121 9.58 19.79 -7.47
CA SER A 121 9.35 21.09 -8.08
C SER A 121 8.31 21.03 -9.22
N SER A 122 7.62 22.14 -9.45
CA SER A 122 6.60 22.24 -10.51
C SER A 122 7.17 21.92 -11.90
N GLN A 123 8.42 22.32 -12.15
CA GLN A 123 9.10 22.05 -13.42
C GLN A 123 9.37 20.56 -13.62
N VAL A 124 9.87 19.85 -12.59
CA VAL A 124 10.06 18.40 -12.65
C VAL A 124 8.73 17.68 -12.82
N LYS A 125 7.69 18.07 -12.06
CA LYS A 125 6.35 17.49 -12.21
C LYS A 125 5.82 17.67 -13.64
N LYS A 126 5.97 18.87 -14.19
CA LYS A 126 5.53 19.17 -15.57
C LYS A 126 6.22 18.26 -16.58
N LEU A 127 7.55 18.10 -16.47
CA LEU A 127 8.31 17.22 -17.36
C LEU A 127 7.84 15.78 -17.28
N LEU A 128 7.67 15.24 -16.06
CA LEU A 128 7.20 13.87 -15.84
C LEU A 128 5.80 13.66 -16.40
N LEU A 129 4.87 14.60 -16.14
CA LEU A 129 3.50 14.53 -16.64
C LEU A 129 3.41 14.64 -18.17
N GLN A 130 4.22 15.51 -18.78
CA GLN A 130 4.29 15.62 -20.24
C GLN A 130 4.78 14.31 -20.88
N THR A 131 5.82 13.68 -20.31
CA THR A 131 6.33 12.40 -20.78
C THR A 131 5.29 11.28 -20.64
N LEU A 132 4.57 11.23 -19.51
CA LEU A 132 3.49 10.26 -19.28
C LEU A 132 2.31 10.47 -20.23
N SER A 133 1.92 11.72 -20.47
CA SER A 133 0.78 12.06 -21.34
C SER A 133 1.01 11.71 -22.81
N GLY A 134 2.27 11.63 -23.25
CA GLY A 134 2.66 11.15 -24.57
C GLY A 134 2.58 9.62 -24.77
N CYS A 135 2.24 8.86 -23.71
CA CYS A 135 2.22 7.41 -23.75
C CYS A 135 0.79 6.86 -23.72
N ASN A 136 0.57 5.74 -24.41
CA ASN A 136 -0.70 5.02 -24.35
C ASN A 136 -0.82 4.17 -23.07
N ASP A 137 -2.03 3.74 -22.76
CA ASP A 137 -2.34 3.00 -21.53
C ASP A 137 -1.59 1.67 -21.40
N LYS A 138 -1.31 0.97 -22.51
CA LYS A 138 -0.52 -0.28 -22.51
C LYS A 138 0.92 -0.03 -22.04
N VAL A 139 1.54 1.02 -22.55
CA VAL A 139 2.88 1.45 -22.13
C VAL A 139 2.89 1.87 -20.68
N LEU A 140 1.90 2.67 -20.25
CA LEU A 140 1.79 3.12 -18.88
C LEU A 140 1.56 1.95 -17.90
N ALA A 141 0.71 0.98 -18.24
CA ALA A 141 0.50 -0.21 -17.41
C ALA A 141 1.76 -1.08 -17.30
N ALA A 142 2.50 -1.26 -18.40
CA ALA A 142 3.77 -1.97 -18.38
C ALA A 142 4.84 -1.22 -17.57
N PHE A 143 4.87 0.09 -17.67
CA PHE A 143 5.77 0.95 -16.91
C PHE A 143 5.44 0.96 -15.41
N HIS A 144 4.17 1.07 -15.04
CA HIS A 144 3.74 0.96 -13.64
C HIS A 144 4.18 -0.37 -13.04
N LYS A 145 3.92 -1.49 -13.75
CA LYS A 145 4.37 -2.82 -13.32
C LYS A 145 5.89 -2.86 -13.12
N HIS A 146 6.65 -2.28 -14.05
CA HIS A 146 8.10 -2.19 -13.92
C HIS A 146 8.52 -1.42 -12.66
N CYS A 147 7.97 -0.22 -12.42
CA CYS A 147 8.31 0.59 -11.25
C CYS A 147 7.99 -0.14 -9.94
N VAL A 148 6.80 -0.76 -9.83
CA VAL A 148 6.40 -1.50 -8.64
C VAL A 148 7.30 -2.71 -8.40
N THR A 149 7.59 -3.50 -9.44
CA THR A 149 8.44 -4.69 -9.34
C THR A 149 9.88 -4.31 -8.97
N SER A 150 10.45 -3.31 -9.65
CA SER A 150 11.81 -2.82 -9.37
C SER A 150 11.91 -2.24 -7.96
N MET A 151 10.91 -1.45 -7.52
CA MET A 151 10.84 -0.93 -6.16
C MET A 151 10.92 -2.05 -5.12
N VAL A 152 10.12 -3.10 -5.26
CA VAL A 152 10.12 -4.24 -4.33
C VAL A 152 11.46 -4.97 -4.34
N GLN A 153 11.98 -5.27 -5.54
CA GLN A 153 13.24 -6.01 -5.70
C GLN A 153 14.46 -5.25 -5.17
N GLU A 154 14.53 -3.95 -5.40
CA GLU A 154 15.64 -3.11 -4.94
C GLU A 154 15.55 -2.86 -3.43
N GLN A 155 14.35 -2.69 -2.89
CA GLN A 155 14.16 -2.52 -1.44
C GLN A 155 14.61 -3.76 -0.66
N VAL A 156 14.36 -4.96 -1.17
CA VAL A 156 14.87 -6.21 -0.56
C VAL A 156 16.39 -6.24 -0.50
N LYS A 157 17.07 -5.63 -1.47
CA LYS A 157 18.52 -5.49 -1.51
C LYS A 157 19.05 -4.36 -0.62
N GLY A 158 18.16 -3.63 0.07
CA GLY A 158 18.53 -2.46 0.88
C GLY A 158 18.90 -1.21 0.07
N LEU A 159 18.51 -1.16 -1.21
CA LEU A 159 18.77 0.00 -2.05
C LEU A 159 17.65 1.05 -1.91
N SER A 160 17.97 2.30 -2.23
CA SER A 160 16.97 3.37 -2.27
C SER A 160 15.95 3.10 -3.38
N VAL A 161 14.68 3.32 -3.05
CA VAL A 161 13.53 3.16 -3.98
C VAL A 161 12.68 4.42 -4.08
N ALA A 162 13.22 5.52 -3.57
CA ALA A 162 12.48 6.77 -3.47
C ALA A 162 12.11 7.36 -4.84
N GLY A 163 12.95 7.19 -5.85
CA GLY A 163 12.66 7.62 -7.21
C GLY A 163 11.49 6.88 -7.82
N TYR A 164 11.42 5.56 -7.63
CA TYR A 164 10.26 4.78 -8.06
C TYR A 164 8.98 5.21 -7.34
N LYS A 165 9.04 5.45 -6.01
CA LYS A 165 7.90 5.93 -5.22
C LYS A 165 7.36 7.26 -5.73
N VAL A 166 8.23 8.23 -6.03
CA VAL A 166 7.83 9.51 -6.62
C VAL A 166 7.13 9.30 -7.96
N PHE A 167 7.69 8.45 -8.83
CA PHE A 167 7.11 8.23 -10.16
C PHE A 167 5.77 7.49 -10.09
N ILE A 168 5.69 6.45 -9.26
CA ILE A 168 4.44 5.70 -9.02
C ILE A 168 3.34 6.65 -8.54
N GLN A 169 3.64 7.50 -7.56
CA GLN A 169 2.66 8.44 -7.01
C GLN A 169 2.16 9.44 -8.07
N ILE A 170 3.06 10.06 -8.84
CA ILE A 170 2.68 10.98 -9.92
C ILE A 170 1.79 10.29 -10.95
N MET A 171 2.14 9.06 -11.34
CA MET A 171 1.37 8.30 -12.33
C MET A 171 0.00 7.89 -11.78
N SER A 172 -0.05 7.43 -10.52
CA SER A 172 -1.29 7.03 -9.86
C SER A 172 -2.28 8.17 -9.71
N MET A 173 -1.79 9.37 -9.41
CA MET A 173 -2.63 10.56 -9.31
C MET A 173 -3.13 11.04 -10.68
N HIS A 174 -2.38 10.79 -11.76
CA HIS A 174 -2.72 11.23 -13.11
C HIS A 174 -3.59 10.23 -13.87
N ARG A 175 -3.36 8.94 -13.69
CA ARG A 175 -4.04 7.82 -14.37
C ARG A 175 -4.35 6.68 -13.40
N PRO A 176 -5.27 6.86 -12.43
CA PRO A 176 -5.52 5.87 -11.36
C PRO A 176 -5.89 4.48 -11.90
N HIS A 177 -6.70 4.39 -12.95
CA HIS A 177 -7.15 3.12 -13.54
C HIS A 177 -6.00 2.25 -14.07
N ILE A 178 -4.89 2.85 -14.51
CA ILE A 178 -3.70 2.12 -15.00
C ILE A 178 -3.08 1.28 -13.88
N CYS A 179 -3.13 1.77 -12.65
CA CYS A 179 -2.49 1.12 -11.51
C CYS A 179 -3.12 -0.22 -11.13
N VAL A 180 -4.38 -0.44 -11.49
CA VAL A 180 -5.12 -1.68 -11.20
C VAL A 180 -5.16 -2.67 -12.36
N VAL A 181 -4.62 -2.33 -13.53
CA VAL A 181 -4.56 -3.23 -14.69
C VAL A 181 -3.81 -4.53 -14.35
N ASN A 182 -2.73 -4.43 -13.57
CA ASN A 182 -1.90 -5.58 -13.17
C ASN A 182 -2.17 -6.04 -11.73
N LEU A 183 -3.35 -5.74 -11.16
CA LEU A 183 -3.66 -6.03 -9.77
C LEU A 183 -3.45 -7.50 -9.37
N PRO A 184 -3.81 -8.52 -10.19
CA PRO A 184 -3.53 -9.92 -9.87
C PRO A 184 -2.03 -10.19 -9.63
N ALA A 185 -1.16 -9.66 -10.49
CA ALA A 185 0.29 -9.80 -10.32
C ALA A 185 0.82 -9.09 -9.05
N TYR A 186 0.19 -7.99 -8.64
CA TYR A 186 0.53 -7.32 -7.38
C TYR A 186 0.05 -8.10 -6.16
N CYS A 187 -1.08 -8.82 -6.27
CA CYS A 187 -1.52 -9.74 -5.23
C CYS A 187 -0.53 -10.91 -5.05
N GLU A 188 0.05 -11.44 -6.12
CA GLU A 188 1.11 -12.44 -6.06
C GLU A 188 2.39 -11.90 -5.39
N LEU A 189 2.80 -10.67 -5.76
CA LEU A 189 3.92 -9.98 -5.10
C LEU A 189 3.65 -9.81 -3.61
N ARG A 190 2.45 -9.38 -3.22
CA ARG A 190 2.05 -9.24 -1.81
C ARG A 190 2.22 -10.56 -1.06
N GLN A 191 1.74 -11.67 -1.61
CA GLN A 191 1.89 -12.99 -1.00
C GLN A 191 3.36 -13.38 -0.84
N SER A 192 4.17 -13.09 -1.85
CA SER A 192 5.60 -13.40 -1.83
C SER A 192 6.39 -12.59 -0.80
N PHE A 193 5.98 -11.35 -0.51
CA PHE A 193 6.70 -10.44 0.36
C PHE A 193 5.99 -10.13 1.68
N GLN A 194 4.90 -10.80 2.01
CA GLN A 194 4.12 -10.54 3.24
C GLN A 194 4.91 -10.75 4.55
N SER A 195 5.95 -11.57 4.54
CA SER A 195 6.85 -11.76 5.69
C SER A 195 7.87 -10.61 5.85
N GLN A 196 8.09 -9.82 4.81
CA GLN A 196 9.01 -8.68 4.79
C GLN A 196 8.23 -7.38 4.97
N THR A 197 7.88 -7.05 6.21
CA THR A 197 6.97 -5.94 6.53
C THR A 197 7.29 -4.63 5.83
N PRO A 198 8.52 -4.08 5.82
CA PRO A 198 8.80 -2.81 5.15
C PRO A 198 8.54 -2.85 3.64
N THR A 199 8.93 -3.94 2.98
CA THR A 199 8.76 -4.13 1.53
C THR A 199 7.29 -4.28 1.17
N CYS A 200 6.54 -5.08 1.93
CA CYS A 200 5.13 -5.28 1.70
C CYS A 200 4.32 -3.99 1.97
N LEU A 201 4.64 -3.23 3.03
CA LEU A 201 4.02 -1.92 3.27
C LEU A 201 4.29 -0.93 2.12
N SER A 202 5.51 -0.93 1.56
CA SER A 202 5.82 -0.11 0.38
C SER A 202 5.00 -0.53 -0.83
N LEU A 203 4.77 -1.82 -1.03
CA LEU A 203 3.92 -2.33 -2.09
C LEU A 203 2.45 -1.91 -1.89
N LEU A 204 1.89 -2.08 -0.68
CA LEU A 204 0.53 -1.66 -0.35
C LEU A 204 0.36 -0.15 -0.54
N TRP A 205 1.33 0.64 -0.08
CA TRP A 205 1.36 2.09 -0.29
C TRP A 205 1.36 2.45 -1.77
N ALA A 206 2.24 1.82 -2.56
CA ALA A 206 2.40 2.14 -3.99
C ALA A 206 1.09 1.91 -4.78
N ILE A 207 0.43 0.78 -4.55
CA ILE A 207 -0.83 0.46 -5.22
C ILE A 207 -1.99 1.32 -4.66
N GLY A 208 -1.94 1.64 -3.36
CA GLY A 208 -2.91 2.50 -2.69
C GLY A 208 -2.94 3.95 -3.19
N GLN A 209 -1.85 4.44 -3.80
CA GLN A 209 -1.81 5.82 -4.33
C GLN A 209 -2.91 6.10 -5.37
N ALA A 210 -3.36 5.09 -6.08
CA ALA A 210 -4.43 5.21 -7.08
C ALA A 210 -5.80 5.58 -6.47
N GLY A 211 -6.05 5.19 -5.22
CA GLY A 211 -7.32 5.48 -4.54
C GLY A 211 -7.43 6.89 -3.96
N ILE A 212 -6.38 7.71 -4.01
CA ILE A 212 -6.42 9.09 -3.49
C ILE A 212 -7.39 9.95 -4.33
N ASN A 213 -7.39 9.77 -5.65
CA ASN A 213 -8.19 10.57 -6.58
C ASN A 213 -9.36 9.80 -7.22
N ASP A 214 -9.52 8.51 -6.93
CA ASP A 214 -10.56 7.67 -7.51
C ASP A 214 -11.08 6.68 -6.47
N PHE A 215 -12.31 6.91 -6.02
CA PHE A 215 -12.98 6.08 -5.01
C PHE A 215 -13.10 4.62 -5.46
N ASN A 216 -13.54 4.37 -6.70
CA ASN A 216 -13.81 3.01 -7.19
C ASN A 216 -12.51 2.20 -7.33
N VAL A 217 -11.45 2.86 -7.80
CA VAL A 217 -10.10 2.26 -7.84
C VAL A 217 -9.59 2.01 -6.43
N GLY A 218 -9.74 2.97 -5.51
CA GLY A 218 -9.35 2.85 -4.12
C GLY A 218 -10.07 1.71 -3.40
N LEU A 219 -11.37 1.60 -3.59
CA LEU A 219 -12.20 0.53 -3.05
C LEU A 219 -11.74 -0.85 -3.55
N LYS A 220 -11.50 -0.98 -4.86
CA LYS A 220 -11.00 -2.21 -5.45
C LYS A 220 -9.64 -2.61 -4.87
N VAL A 221 -8.70 -1.67 -4.78
CA VAL A 221 -7.39 -1.90 -4.16
C VAL A 221 -7.53 -2.30 -2.70
N TRP A 222 -8.40 -1.63 -1.95
CA TRP A 222 -8.63 -1.95 -0.55
C TRP A 222 -9.13 -3.39 -0.38
N LEU A 223 -10.17 -3.78 -1.10
CA LEU A 223 -10.79 -5.11 -0.98
C LEU A 223 -9.88 -6.23 -1.47
N GLU A 224 -9.25 -6.08 -2.64
CA GLU A 224 -8.48 -7.17 -3.26
C GLU A 224 -7.03 -7.25 -2.74
N MET A 225 -6.44 -6.09 -2.41
CA MET A 225 -5.01 -6.01 -2.06
C MET A 225 -4.76 -5.91 -0.57
N MET A 226 -5.60 -5.15 0.17
CA MET A 226 -5.31 -4.80 1.57
C MET A 226 -6.12 -5.61 2.57
N VAL A 227 -7.44 -5.77 2.39
CA VAL A 227 -8.30 -6.52 3.32
C VAL A 227 -7.77 -7.93 3.63
N PRO A 228 -7.21 -8.70 2.68
CA PRO A 228 -6.61 -9.99 3.00
C PRO A 228 -5.44 -9.94 4.00
N MET A 229 -4.86 -8.77 4.23
CA MET A 229 -3.75 -8.55 5.17
C MET A 229 -4.18 -8.08 6.56
N ILE A 230 -5.46 -7.79 6.76
CA ILE A 230 -5.94 -7.12 7.97
C ILE A 230 -5.78 -7.96 9.25
N GLY A 231 -5.82 -9.29 9.13
CA GLY A 231 -5.55 -10.21 10.25
C GLY A 231 -4.08 -10.23 10.70
N LEU A 232 -3.18 -9.69 9.90
CA LEU A 232 -1.75 -9.64 10.20
C LEU A 232 -1.41 -8.35 10.96
N LYS A 233 -0.98 -8.48 12.22
CA LYS A 233 -0.73 -7.36 13.15
C LYS A 233 0.08 -6.21 12.55
N ASN A 234 1.07 -6.52 11.73
CA ASN A 234 1.96 -5.50 11.13
C ASN A 234 1.28 -4.65 10.06
N TYR A 235 0.13 -5.08 9.53
CA TYR A 235 -0.58 -4.42 8.42
C TYR A 235 -1.95 -3.90 8.82
N SER A 236 -2.56 -4.44 9.89
CA SER A 236 -3.94 -4.15 10.28
C SER A 236 -4.26 -2.66 10.36
N SER A 237 -3.40 -1.87 11.02
CA SER A 237 -3.58 -0.41 11.12
C SER A 237 -3.56 0.24 9.74
N PHE A 238 -2.55 -0.06 8.92
CA PHE A 238 -2.43 0.51 7.57
C PHE A 238 -3.65 0.21 6.70
N VAL A 239 -4.16 -1.03 6.78
CA VAL A 239 -5.35 -1.46 6.00
C VAL A 239 -6.59 -0.70 6.42
N VAL A 240 -6.81 -0.51 7.72
CA VAL A 240 -8.00 0.21 8.21
C VAL A 240 -7.88 1.71 7.99
N ASP A 241 -6.69 2.28 8.18
CA ASP A 241 -6.42 3.70 7.91
C ASP A 241 -6.65 4.02 6.42
N TYR A 242 -6.21 3.13 5.51
CA TYR A 242 -6.46 3.28 4.07
C TYR A 242 -7.96 3.19 3.74
N GLY A 243 -8.69 2.22 4.29
CA GLY A 243 -10.15 2.14 4.13
C GLY A 243 -10.84 3.40 4.62
N SER A 244 -10.40 3.92 5.77
CA SER A 244 -10.93 5.18 6.33
C SER A 244 -10.64 6.38 5.42
N SER A 245 -9.49 6.41 4.76
CA SER A 245 -9.14 7.43 3.76
C SER A 245 -10.04 7.33 2.52
N VAL A 246 -10.23 6.12 1.97
CA VAL A 246 -11.09 5.87 0.80
C VAL A 246 -12.52 6.35 1.05
N PHE A 247 -13.12 5.99 2.20
CA PHE A 247 -14.48 6.41 2.55
C PHE A 247 -14.56 7.82 3.18
N GLY A 248 -13.43 8.37 3.60
CA GLY A 248 -13.33 9.72 4.18
C GLY A 248 -12.93 10.80 3.19
N GLY A 249 -12.30 10.42 2.07
CA GLY A 249 -11.84 11.30 1.01
C GLY A 249 -12.99 11.79 0.13
N GLY A 250 -13.86 12.61 0.70
CA GLY A 250 -14.74 13.47 -0.06
C GLY A 250 -14.01 14.80 -0.22
N GLY A 251 -13.24 15.00 -1.29
CA GLY A 251 -12.82 16.33 -1.73
C GLY A 251 -14.07 17.17 -1.94
N GLY A 252 -14.23 18.19 -1.08
CA GLY A 252 -15.43 18.95 -0.88
C GLY A 252 -16.10 19.49 -2.14
N GLY A 253 -17.25 18.96 -2.42
CA GLY A 253 -18.23 19.47 -3.35
C GLY A 253 -19.53 18.70 -3.16
N GLU A 254 -20.60 19.38 -2.83
CA GLU A 254 -21.94 18.80 -2.65
C GLU A 254 -22.50 18.09 -3.89
N GLY A 255 -21.69 17.88 -4.94
CA GLY A 255 -22.07 17.25 -6.22
C GLY A 255 -21.34 15.94 -6.55
N GLU A 256 -20.30 15.51 -5.80
CA GLU A 256 -19.46 14.35 -6.16
C GLU A 256 -19.88 13.02 -5.55
N ASP A 257 -20.87 13.01 -4.68
CA ASP A 257 -21.30 11.77 -3.99
C ASP A 257 -22.04 10.78 -4.93
N SER A 258 -22.53 11.26 -6.08
CA SER A 258 -23.23 10.43 -7.08
C SER A 258 -22.31 9.48 -7.89
N THR A 259 -20.99 9.67 -7.83
CA THR A 259 -20.02 8.81 -8.54
C THR A 259 -19.50 7.65 -7.68
N LYS A 260 -19.69 7.70 -6.37
CA LYS A 260 -19.28 6.64 -5.45
C LYS A 260 -20.29 5.50 -5.49
N VAL A 261 -19.96 4.44 -6.19
CA VAL A 261 -20.82 3.26 -6.30
C VAL A 261 -20.22 2.12 -5.50
N LEU A 262 -20.95 1.69 -4.46
CA LEU A 262 -20.64 0.48 -3.70
C LEU A 262 -21.60 -0.64 -4.12
N GLY A 263 -21.07 -1.66 -4.79
CA GLY A 263 -21.85 -2.79 -5.24
C GLY A 263 -22.25 -3.74 -4.11
N VAL A 264 -23.21 -4.63 -4.40
CA VAL A 264 -23.70 -5.65 -3.46
C VAL A 264 -22.56 -6.51 -2.93
N ARG A 265 -21.69 -7.00 -3.83
CA ARG A 265 -20.57 -7.87 -3.47
C ARG A 265 -19.60 -7.18 -2.51
N GLU A 266 -19.24 -5.97 -2.83
CA GLU A 266 -18.28 -5.16 -2.05
C GLU A 266 -18.87 -4.85 -0.66
N PHE A 267 -20.10 -4.39 -0.59
CA PHE A 267 -20.78 -4.09 0.67
C PHE A 267 -20.84 -5.31 1.59
N PHE A 268 -21.33 -6.45 1.09
CA PHE A 268 -21.42 -7.64 1.94
C PHE A 268 -20.08 -8.23 2.33
N SER A 269 -19.05 -8.07 1.49
CA SER A 269 -17.68 -8.44 1.88
C SER A 269 -17.20 -7.63 3.08
N ILE A 270 -17.47 -6.32 3.11
CA ILE A 270 -17.11 -5.46 4.23
C ILE A 270 -17.96 -5.77 5.47
N LEU A 271 -19.27 -5.99 5.29
CA LEU A 271 -20.18 -6.32 6.37
C LEU A 271 -19.77 -7.65 7.03
N ASP A 272 -19.64 -8.72 6.26
CA ASP A 272 -19.23 -10.04 6.74
C ASP A 272 -17.89 -9.97 7.46
N PHE A 273 -16.95 -9.21 6.92
CA PHE A 273 -15.64 -9.01 7.52
C PHE A 273 -15.72 -8.25 8.85
N THR A 274 -16.56 -7.23 8.95
CA THR A 274 -16.70 -6.40 10.16
C THR A 274 -17.33 -7.18 11.31
N TRP A 275 -18.31 -8.03 11.05
CA TRP A 275 -19.07 -8.75 12.08
C TRP A 275 -18.65 -10.20 12.28
N CYS A 276 -18.37 -10.95 11.21
CA CYS A 276 -18.07 -12.38 11.34
C CYS A 276 -16.63 -12.66 11.80
N ASN A 277 -15.68 -11.80 11.43
CA ASN A 277 -14.26 -11.96 11.78
C ASN A 277 -13.82 -11.18 13.02
N SER A 278 -14.76 -10.60 13.77
CA SER A 278 -14.46 -9.76 14.92
C SER A 278 -13.63 -10.48 16.00
N GLY A 279 -13.76 -11.79 16.16
CA GLY A 279 -13.00 -12.57 17.13
C GLY A 279 -11.51 -12.74 16.83
N SER A 280 -11.11 -12.62 15.57
CA SER A 280 -9.72 -12.79 15.13
C SER A 280 -8.90 -11.49 15.12
N LEU A 281 -9.56 -10.35 15.22
CA LEU A 281 -8.93 -9.04 15.15
C LEU A 281 -8.70 -8.44 16.55
N SER A 282 -7.67 -7.61 16.68
CA SER A 282 -7.45 -6.87 17.92
C SER A 282 -8.58 -5.87 18.20
N LYS A 283 -8.93 -5.65 19.45
CA LYS A 283 -10.02 -4.73 19.85
C LYS A 283 -9.91 -3.33 19.24
N PRO A 284 -8.73 -2.68 19.13
CA PRO A 284 -8.60 -1.39 18.47
C PRO A 284 -9.01 -1.44 16.99
N ILE A 285 -8.58 -2.46 16.25
CA ILE A 285 -8.91 -2.64 14.84
C ILE A 285 -10.40 -2.88 14.64
N GLN A 286 -11.01 -3.70 15.49
CA GLN A 286 -12.47 -3.89 15.49
C GLN A 286 -13.21 -2.55 15.66
N ARG A 287 -12.82 -1.73 16.65
CA ARG A 287 -13.43 -0.41 16.88
C ARG A 287 -13.31 0.51 15.67
N GLN A 288 -12.16 0.51 15.02
CA GLN A 288 -11.94 1.31 13.80
C GLN A 288 -12.83 0.84 12.65
N LEU A 289 -12.97 -0.48 12.46
CA LEU A 289 -13.87 -1.04 11.45
C LEU A 289 -15.34 -0.70 11.73
N PHE A 290 -15.78 -0.84 12.99
CA PHE A 290 -17.13 -0.43 13.38
C PHE A 290 -17.36 1.07 13.19
N ALA A 291 -16.34 1.91 13.41
CA ALA A 291 -16.41 3.35 13.17
C ALA A 291 -16.44 3.68 11.65
N LEU A 292 -15.85 2.84 10.81
CA LEU A 292 -15.87 2.99 9.35
C LEU A 292 -17.22 2.56 8.74
N TYR A 293 -17.85 1.54 9.30
CA TYR A 293 -19.03 0.90 8.73
C TYR A 293 -20.21 1.85 8.42
N PRO A 294 -20.57 2.83 9.27
CA PRO A 294 -21.65 3.79 8.94
C PRO A 294 -21.39 4.51 7.61
N LYS A 295 -20.14 4.88 7.30
CA LYS A 295 -19.77 5.51 6.03
C LYS A 295 -19.95 4.54 4.86
N VAL A 296 -19.55 3.28 5.05
CA VAL A 296 -19.76 2.21 4.07
C VAL A 296 -21.24 2.04 3.75
N LYS A 297 -22.07 1.97 4.79
CA LYS A 297 -23.53 1.85 4.69
C LYS A 297 -24.15 3.06 3.96
N THR A 298 -23.79 4.26 4.34
CA THR A 298 -24.25 5.47 3.67
C THR A 298 -23.87 5.46 2.19
N THR A 299 -22.61 5.15 1.87
CA THR A 299 -22.15 5.07 0.46
C THR A 299 -22.92 4.00 -0.33
N ALA A 300 -23.26 2.85 0.28
CA ALA A 300 -24.02 1.80 -0.37
C ALA A 300 -25.48 2.21 -0.67
N PHE A 301 -26.09 2.99 0.21
CA PHE A 301 -27.53 3.28 0.17
C PHE A 301 -27.86 4.68 -0.37
N SER A 302 -26.87 5.57 -0.55
CA SER A 302 -27.10 6.95 -1.00
C SER A 302 -27.30 7.10 -2.51
N SER A 303 -26.74 6.19 -3.32
CA SER A 303 -26.83 6.28 -4.78
C SER A 303 -28.06 5.53 -5.31
N ARG A 304 -29.12 6.25 -5.68
CA ARG A 304 -30.36 5.71 -6.27
C ARG A 304 -30.96 4.57 -5.45
N PRO A 305 -31.48 4.84 -4.26
CA PRO A 305 -31.93 3.81 -3.33
C PRO A 305 -32.97 2.87 -3.94
N GLU A 306 -33.87 3.38 -4.79
CA GLU A 306 -34.93 2.60 -5.44
C GLU A 306 -34.43 1.48 -6.37
N VAL A 307 -33.22 1.59 -6.90
CA VAL A 307 -32.60 0.54 -7.75
C VAL A 307 -31.60 -0.28 -6.94
N THR A 308 -30.81 0.39 -6.12
CA THR A 308 -29.71 -0.20 -5.37
C THR A 308 -30.23 -1.15 -4.32
N LEU A 309 -31.22 -0.73 -3.54
CA LEU A 309 -31.74 -1.52 -2.40
C LEU A 309 -32.41 -2.81 -2.84
N ARG A 310 -33.09 -2.84 -3.98
CA ARG A 310 -33.64 -4.09 -4.56
C ARG A 310 -32.56 -5.13 -4.80
N ASN A 311 -31.41 -4.71 -5.28
CA ASN A 311 -30.29 -5.61 -5.53
C ASN A 311 -29.68 -6.18 -4.25
N PHE A 312 -29.78 -5.46 -3.13
CA PHE A 312 -29.26 -5.90 -1.82
C PHE A 312 -30.21 -6.87 -1.11
N LEU A 313 -31.53 -6.77 -1.33
CA LEU A 313 -32.56 -7.53 -0.61
C LEU A 313 -32.31 -9.05 -0.58
N PRO A 314 -32.06 -9.75 -1.71
CA PRO A 314 -31.82 -11.20 -1.69
C PRO A 314 -30.61 -11.60 -0.85
N SER A 315 -29.62 -10.72 -0.77
CA SER A 315 -28.39 -10.96 0.00
C SER A 315 -28.60 -10.73 1.49
N PHE A 316 -29.43 -9.77 1.89
CA PHE A 316 -29.85 -9.60 3.29
C PHE A 316 -30.65 -10.83 3.77
N LEU A 317 -31.65 -11.26 3.01
CA LEU A 317 -32.48 -12.41 3.35
C LEU A 317 -31.67 -13.69 3.51
N ARG A 318 -30.71 -13.92 2.63
CA ARG A 318 -29.84 -15.10 2.68
C ARG A 318 -28.94 -15.14 3.90
N ARG A 319 -28.57 -13.97 4.46
CA ARG A 319 -27.69 -13.85 5.62
C ARG A 319 -28.42 -13.80 6.96
N LEU A 320 -29.74 -13.69 6.95
CA LEU A 320 -30.57 -13.78 8.15
C LEU A 320 -30.70 -15.24 8.62
N ASP A 321 -29.57 -15.84 9.00
CA ASP A 321 -29.50 -17.17 9.56
C ASP A 321 -29.60 -17.10 11.10
N PRO A 322 -30.41 -17.95 11.75
CA PRO A 322 -30.48 -18.03 13.22
C PRO A 322 -29.12 -18.27 13.90
N SER A 323 -28.18 -18.92 13.21
CA SER A 323 -26.83 -19.18 13.71
C SER A 323 -25.90 -17.98 13.60
N ALA A 324 -26.28 -16.93 12.85
CA ALA A 324 -25.46 -15.74 12.69
C ALA A 324 -25.28 -14.97 14.03
N PRO A 325 -24.15 -14.29 14.25
CA PRO A 325 -23.93 -13.49 15.45
C PRO A 325 -25.08 -12.49 15.69
N HIS A 326 -25.52 -12.35 16.93
CA HIS A 326 -26.67 -11.50 17.29
C HIS A 326 -26.53 -10.08 16.74
N LEU A 327 -25.37 -9.44 16.90
CA LEU A 327 -25.14 -8.07 16.41
C LEU A 327 -25.24 -7.99 14.87
N LEU A 328 -24.79 -9.00 14.15
CA LEU A 328 -24.94 -9.06 12.69
C LEU A 328 -26.42 -9.17 12.30
N ARG A 329 -27.20 -10.02 13.01
CA ARG A 329 -28.65 -10.15 12.72
C ARG A 329 -29.39 -8.83 12.94
N VAL A 330 -29.11 -8.12 14.02
CA VAL A 330 -29.69 -6.80 14.31
C VAL A 330 -29.37 -5.82 13.18
N GLU A 331 -28.11 -5.78 12.73
CA GLU A 331 -27.72 -4.89 11.62
C GLU A 331 -28.39 -5.29 10.30
N LEU A 332 -28.46 -6.56 9.98
CA LEU A 332 -29.13 -7.05 8.77
C LEU A 332 -30.62 -6.67 8.77
N LEU A 333 -31.32 -6.83 9.92
CA LEU A 333 -32.70 -6.41 10.07
C LEU A 333 -32.86 -4.89 9.93
N THR A 334 -31.96 -4.12 10.50
CA THR A 334 -31.94 -2.65 10.36
C THR A 334 -31.78 -2.23 8.90
N CYS A 335 -30.86 -2.85 8.19
CA CYS A 335 -30.67 -2.62 6.76
C CYS A 335 -31.89 -3.03 5.93
N LEU A 336 -32.53 -4.15 6.29
CA LEU A 336 -33.74 -4.64 5.60
C LEU A 336 -34.90 -3.66 5.80
N VAL A 337 -35.14 -3.21 7.03
CA VAL A 337 -36.17 -2.19 7.33
C VAL A 337 -35.90 -0.91 6.51
N GLN A 338 -34.66 -0.48 6.47
CA GLN A 338 -34.27 0.69 5.67
C GLN A 338 -34.55 0.47 4.17
N CYS A 339 -34.29 -0.73 3.62
CA CYS A 339 -34.63 -1.05 2.25
C CYS A 339 -36.15 -0.95 1.98
N LEU A 340 -36.94 -1.50 2.88
CA LEU A 340 -38.40 -1.51 2.75
C LEU A 340 -38.99 -0.10 2.88
N THR A 341 -38.49 0.72 3.78
CA THR A 341 -39.00 2.09 3.98
C THR A 341 -38.60 3.04 2.85
N GLN A 342 -37.50 2.81 2.18
CA GLN A 342 -37.04 3.64 1.06
C GLN A 342 -37.61 3.21 -0.31
N ASP A 343 -38.04 1.97 -0.46
CA ASP A 343 -38.71 1.48 -1.66
C ASP A 343 -39.92 0.61 -1.31
N PRO A 344 -41.12 1.23 -1.20
CA PRO A 344 -42.38 0.51 -0.89
C PRO A 344 -42.74 -0.61 -1.88
N LEU A 345 -42.19 -0.59 -3.11
CA LEU A 345 -42.43 -1.67 -4.07
C LEU A 345 -41.73 -2.98 -3.64
N LEU A 346 -40.75 -2.93 -2.77
CA LEU A 346 -40.10 -4.13 -2.21
C LEU A 346 -41.02 -4.87 -1.21
N GLU A 347 -41.96 -4.19 -0.57
CA GLU A 347 -42.92 -4.80 0.34
C GLU A 347 -43.76 -5.88 -0.37
N ASN A 348 -44.17 -5.63 -1.60
CA ASN A 348 -44.89 -6.60 -2.43
C ASN A 348 -44.04 -7.81 -2.84
N LEU A 349 -42.71 -7.64 -2.96
CA LEU A 349 -41.78 -8.73 -3.27
C LEU A 349 -41.51 -9.63 -2.05
N VAL A 350 -41.60 -9.09 -0.85
CA VAL A 350 -41.37 -9.84 0.41
C VAL A 350 -42.58 -10.72 0.75
N THR A 351 -43.80 -10.27 0.43
CA THR A 351 -45.04 -11.05 0.68
C THR A 351 -45.13 -12.31 -0.16
N ASP A 352 -44.50 -12.35 -1.32
CA ASP A 352 -44.51 -13.50 -2.24
C ASP A 352 -43.43 -14.55 -1.93
N VAL A 353 -42.56 -14.33 -0.95
CA VAL A 353 -41.42 -15.22 -0.65
C VAL A 353 -41.67 -15.99 0.67
N PRO A 354 -41.58 -17.35 0.69
CA PRO A 354 -41.68 -18.15 1.93
C PRO A 354 -40.72 -17.72 3.05
N GLN A 355 -39.69 -16.99 2.73
CA GLN A 355 -38.73 -16.40 3.66
C GLN A 355 -39.28 -15.19 4.45
N ALA A 356 -40.37 -14.56 4.00
CA ALA A 356 -41.06 -13.51 4.77
C ALA A 356 -41.63 -14.06 6.08
N TYR A 357 -42.05 -15.33 6.09
CA TYR A 357 -42.44 -16.03 7.33
C TYR A 357 -41.29 -16.18 8.34
N ALA A 358 -40.07 -16.44 7.85
CA ALA A 358 -38.88 -16.49 8.71
C ALA A 358 -38.52 -15.13 9.31
N LEU A 359 -38.73 -14.04 8.56
CA LEU A 359 -38.51 -12.65 9.02
C LEU A 359 -39.53 -12.25 10.10
N SER A 360 -40.82 -12.61 9.94
CA SER A 360 -41.81 -12.33 10.97
C SER A 360 -41.53 -13.09 12.27
N LEU A 361 -41.08 -14.34 12.20
CA LEU A 361 -40.70 -15.14 13.36
C LEU A 361 -39.43 -14.60 14.05
N LEU A 362 -38.46 -14.10 13.31
CA LEU A 362 -37.24 -13.47 13.86
C LEU A 362 -37.53 -12.14 14.52
N CYS A 363 -38.45 -11.31 13.99
CA CYS A 363 -38.91 -10.08 14.63
C CYS A 363 -39.67 -10.37 15.94
N TYR A 364 -40.47 -11.41 16.00
CA TYR A 364 -41.23 -11.80 17.21
C TYR A 364 -40.34 -12.45 18.30
N SER A 365 -39.23 -13.07 17.97
CA SER A 365 -38.31 -13.68 18.93
C SER A 365 -37.26 -12.70 19.50
N SER A 366 -37.28 -11.43 19.08
CA SER A 366 -36.32 -10.40 19.50
C SER A 366 -36.95 -9.33 20.41
N ILE A 367 -38.24 -9.46 20.77
CA ILE A 367 -38.95 -8.74 21.81
C ILE A 367 -39.08 -9.65 23.03
#